data_4528aa6776b7752fc9973658b424d684
#
_entry.id   4528aa6776b7752fc9973658b424d684
#
_cell.length_a   1.000
_cell.length_b   1.000
_cell.length_c   1.000
_cell.angle_alpha   90.00
_cell.angle_beta   90.00
_cell.angle_gamma   90.00
#
_symmetry.space_group_name_H-M   'P 1'
#
loop_
_entity.id
_entity.type
_entity.pdbx_description
1 polymer ?
#
loop_
_entity_poly.entity_id
_entity_poly.type
_entity_poly.pdbx_seq_one_letter_code
_entity_poly.pdbx_strand_id
1 'polypeptide(L)'
;MIELLTWLLISATTTATVYNAVPEQCNEQPCITASGRKIEGDIADLRIIAMERTMMARHNIHYGDTVLVKGAGAYDGEWVVEDTMHPRYAGQDKIDFLVPTEVRAGKWEKVQVYKKQ
;
A
#
# COMPACT_ATOMS: atom_id res chain seq x y z
N MET A 1 9.58 18.81 12.12
CA MET A 1 11.06 18.71 12.10
C MET A 1 11.53 17.33 12.53
N ILE A 2 11.14 16.93 13.74
CA ILE A 2 11.54 15.61 14.27
C ILE A 2 11.02 14.48 13.38
N GLU A 3 9.81 14.62 12.84
CA GLU A 3 9.22 13.61 11.97
C GLU A 3 10.08 13.29 10.75
N LEU A 4 10.75 14.29 10.19
CA LEU A 4 11.61 14.09 9.01
C LEU A 4 12.79 13.19 9.32
N LEU A 5 13.26 13.17 10.56
CA LEU A 5 14.37 12.34 10.98
C LEU A 5 13.98 10.89 11.21
N THR A 6 12.67 10.61 11.35
CA THR A 6 12.16 9.26 11.58
C THR A 6 11.77 8.54 10.28
N TRP A 7 11.77 9.24 9.15
CA TRP A 7 11.39 8.67 7.87
C TRP A 7 12.60 8.58 6.94
N LEU A 8 12.78 7.39 6.35
CA LEU A 8 13.86 7.13 5.40
C LEU A 8 13.25 6.89 4.03
N LEU A 9 13.65 7.68 3.04
CA LEU A 9 13.20 7.50 1.66
C LEU A 9 13.71 6.16 1.14
N ILE A 10 12.79 5.27 0.70
CA ILE A 10 13.15 3.99 0.13
C ILE A 10 12.94 3.93 -1.38
N SER A 11 12.07 4.78 -1.93
CA SER A 11 11.86 4.86 -3.37
C SER A 11 11.29 6.21 -3.74
N ALA A 12 11.79 6.78 -4.84
CA ALA A 12 11.25 8.01 -5.43
C ALA A 12 10.69 7.74 -6.83
N THR A 13 10.60 6.47 -7.21
CA THR A 13 10.15 6.04 -8.55
C THR A 13 9.01 5.04 -8.47
N THR A 14 8.31 5.00 -7.34
CA THR A 14 7.20 4.07 -7.13
C THR A 14 6.01 4.48 -7.98
N THR A 15 5.39 3.49 -8.64
CA THR A 15 4.09 3.66 -9.27
C THR A 15 3.03 3.23 -8.27
N ALA A 16 2.04 4.08 -8.04
CA ALA A 16 0.92 3.81 -7.14
C ALA A 16 -0.36 3.69 -7.95
N THR A 17 -1.15 2.68 -7.64
CA THR A 17 -2.47 2.47 -8.21
C THR A 17 -3.46 2.21 -7.08
N VAL A 18 -4.72 1.92 -7.41
CA VAL A 18 -5.74 1.62 -6.41
C VAL A 18 -6.31 0.23 -6.66
N TYR A 19 -6.81 -0.42 -5.61
CA TYR A 19 -7.53 -1.69 -5.74
C TYR A 19 -8.71 -1.72 -4.78
N ASN A 20 -9.67 -2.57 -5.11
CA ASN A 20 -10.89 -2.75 -4.33
C ASN A 20 -10.96 -4.17 -3.80
N ALA A 21 -11.43 -4.32 -2.55
CA ALA A 21 -11.73 -5.63 -2.00
C ALA A 21 -13.22 -5.87 -2.18
N VAL A 22 -13.61 -6.41 -3.35
CA VAL A 22 -15.01 -6.68 -3.65
C VAL A 22 -15.36 -8.10 -3.20
N PRO A 23 -16.47 -8.28 -2.46
CA PRO A 23 -16.81 -9.58 -1.87
C PRO A 23 -16.85 -10.73 -2.87
N GLU A 24 -17.36 -10.50 -4.08
CA GLU A 24 -17.50 -11.56 -5.09
C GLU A 24 -16.14 -12.02 -5.65
N GLN A 25 -15.06 -11.29 -5.38
CA GLN A 25 -13.71 -11.65 -5.83
C GLN A 25 -12.87 -12.25 -4.71
N CYS A 26 -13.40 -12.31 -3.50
CA CYS A 26 -12.69 -12.87 -2.35
C CYS A 26 -13.18 -14.29 -2.09
N ASN A 27 -12.23 -15.17 -1.74
CA ASN A 27 -12.58 -16.55 -1.36
C ASN A 27 -13.28 -16.61 0.00
N GLU A 28 -13.10 -15.59 0.81
CA GLU A 28 -13.63 -15.53 2.17
C GLU A 28 -14.40 -14.22 2.38
N GLN A 29 -15.34 -14.25 3.34
CA GLN A 29 -16.11 -13.09 3.74
C GLN A 29 -15.94 -12.85 5.24
N PRO A 30 -15.43 -11.68 5.68
CA PRO A 30 -14.91 -10.59 4.82
C PRO A 30 -13.62 -11.00 4.10
N CYS A 31 -13.23 -10.18 3.12
CA CYS A 31 -11.95 -10.38 2.43
C CYS A 31 -10.80 -10.29 3.43
N ILE A 32 -9.76 -11.08 3.18
CA ILE A 32 -8.59 -11.14 4.05
C ILE A 32 -7.35 -10.77 3.23
N THR A 33 -6.52 -9.89 3.78
CA THR A 33 -5.26 -9.51 3.14
C THR A 33 -4.24 -10.65 3.22
N ALA A 34 -3.12 -10.49 2.50
CA ALA A 34 -2.04 -11.47 2.55
C ALA A 34 -1.46 -11.62 3.97
N SER A 35 -1.52 -10.57 4.78
CA SER A 35 -1.08 -10.61 6.18
C SER A 35 -2.03 -11.37 7.11
N GLY A 36 -3.24 -11.68 6.64
CA GLY A 36 -4.28 -12.30 7.45
C GLY A 36 -5.26 -11.32 8.07
N ARG A 37 -5.15 -10.04 7.76
CA ARG A 37 -6.04 -9.02 8.30
C ARG A 37 -7.37 -9.01 7.57
N LYS A 38 -8.48 -8.98 8.31
CA LYS A 38 -9.82 -8.87 7.73
C LYS A 38 -10.07 -7.46 7.24
N ILE A 39 -10.62 -7.37 6.02
CA ILE A 39 -11.01 -6.09 5.42
C ILE A 39 -12.48 -5.88 5.70
N GLU A 40 -12.80 -5.10 6.72
CA GLU A 40 -14.17 -4.81 7.13
C GLU A 40 -14.25 -3.42 7.73
N GLY A 41 -15.46 -2.90 7.82
CA GLY A 41 -15.70 -1.53 8.29
C GLY A 41 -15.58 -0.51 7.18
N ASP A 42 -15.24 0.72 7.55
CA ASP A 42 -15.07 1.80 6.58
C ASP A 42 -13.70 1.66 5.90
N ILE A 43 -13.72 1.26 4.64
CA ILE A 43 -12.49 0.97 3.87
C ILE A 43 -11.56 2.18 3.84
N ALA A 44 -12.11 3.39 3.68
CA ALA A 44 -11.29 4.60 3.60
C ALA A 44 -10.44 4.83 4.87
N ASP A 45 -10.94 4.37 6.02
CA ASP A 45 -10.25 4.59 7.30
C ASP A 45 -9.19 3.53 7.60
N LEU A 46 -9.18 2.42 6.86
CA LEU A 46 -8.24 1.33 7.14
C LEU A 46 -6.80 1.70 6.78
N ARG A 47 -6.60 2.52 5.78
CA ARG A 47 -5.28 2.97 5.34
C ARG A 47 -4.34 1.80 5.05
N ILE A 48 -4.83 0.82 4.30
CA ILE A 48 -4.08 -0.38 3.93
C ILE A 48 -3.54 -0.23 2.52
N ILE A 49 -2.27 -0.64 2.33
CA ILE A 49 -1.70 -0.75 0.99
C ILE A 49 -1.18 -2.16 0.74
N ALA A 50 -1.17 -2.54 -0.53
CA ALA A 50 -0.40 -3.66 -1.03
C ALA A 50 0.93 -3.14 -1.55
N MET A 51 2.01 -3.88 -1.29
CA MET A 51 3.34 -3.53 -1.78
C MET A 51 3.90 -4.69 -2.58
N GLU A 52 4.66 -4.40 -3.62
CA GLU A 52 5.30 -5.43 -4.43
C GLU A 52 6.32 -6.19 -3.55
N ARG A 53 6.34 -7.53 -3.68
CA ARG A 53 7.07 -8.40 -2.75
C ARG A 53 8.58 -8.17 -2.73
N THR A 54 9.18 -7.93 -3.89
CA THR A 54 10.64 -7.72 -3.95
C THR A 54 11.00 -6.33 -3.41
N MET A 55 10.11 -5.35 -3.55
CA MET A 55 10.27 -4.04 -2.92
C MET A 55 10.27 -4.18 -1.40
N MET A 56 9.36 -4.99 -0.85
CA MET A 56 9.35 -5.28 0.59
C MET A 56 10.66 -5.90 1.03
N ALA A 57 11.14 -6.89 0.28
CA ALA A 57 12.39 -7.59 0.62
C ALA A 57 13.61 -6.67 0.54
N ARG A 58 13.70 -5.86 -0.53
CA ARG A 58 14.84 -4.95 -0.72
C ARG A 58 14.94 -3.92 0.40
N HIS A 59 13.83 -3.50 0.97
CA HIS A 59 13.79 -2.42 1.94
C HIS A 59 13.45 -2.88 3.35
N ASN A 60 13.40 -4.20 3.56
CA ASN A 60 13.11 -4.79 4.87
C ASN A 60 11.77 -4.30 5.44
N ILE A 61 10.74 -4.30 4.59
CA ILE A 61 9.37 -3.96 4.97
C ILE A 61 8.61 -5.25 5.26
N HIS A 62 7.87 -5.26 6.36
CA HIS A 62 7.07 -6.41 6.82
C HIS A 62 5.61 -6.03 6.94
N TYR A 63 4.73 -7.03 6.95
CA TYR A 63 3.31 -6.78 7.23
C TYR A 63 3.17 -6.08 8.58
N GLY A 64 2.29 -5.08 8.62
CA GLY A 64 2.07 -4.27 9.80
C GLY A 64 2.94 -3.03 9.87
N ASP A 65 3.95 -2.92 9.01
CA ASP A 65 4.78 -1.72 8.98
C ASP A 65 4.01 -0.55 8.37
N THR A 66 4.25 0.63 8.93
CA THR A 66 3.70 1.88 8.40
C THR A 66 4.72 2.53 7.47
N VAL A 67 4.25 3.00 6.32
CA VAL A 67 5.06 3.77 5.38
C VAL A 67 4.40 5.13 5.17
N LEU A 68 5.21 6.11 4.78
CA LEU A 68 4.73 7.44 4.42
C LEU A 68 4.79 7.57 2.90
N VAL A 69 3.69 8.01 2.31
CA VAL A 69 3.57 8.16 0.85
C VAL A 69 3.41 9.64 0.51
N LYS A 70 4.16 10.11 -0.48
CA LYS A 70 4.06 11.47 -1.02
C LYS A 70 4.06 11.42 -2.53
N GLY A 71 3.29 12.32 -3.15
CA GLY A 71 3.18 12.40 -4.60
C GLY A 71 1.96 11.67 -5.16
N ALA A 72 1.03 11.27 -4.32
CA ALA A 72 -0.20 10.60 -4.72
C ALA A 72 -1.45 11.45 -4.42
N GLY A 73 -1.30 12.76 -4.35
CA GLY A 73 -2.42 13.67 -4.16
C GLY A 73 -3.17 13.43 -2.86
N ALA A 74 -4.47 13.20 -2.97
CA ALA A 74 -5.32 13.00 -1.80
C ALA A 74 -4.96 11.74 -1.00
N TYR A 75 -4.19 10.83 -1.59
CA TYR A 75 -3.77 9.58 -0.93
C TYR A 75 -2.42 9.71 -0.22
N ASP A 76 -1.84 10.89 -0.20
CA ASP A 76 -0.60 11.12 0.57
C ASP A 76 -0.84 10.88 2.05
N GLY A 77 0.22 10.49 2.76
CA GLY A 77 0.15 10.25 4.19
C GLY A 77 0.61 8.85 4.57
N GLU A 78 0.24 8.43 5.78
CA GLU A 78 0.67 7.15 6.34
C GLU A 78 -0.28 6.03 5.94
N TRP A 79 0.30 4.88 5.62
CA TRP A 79 -0.41 3.67 5.22
C TRP A 79 0.25 2.46 5.86
N VAL A 80 -0.54 1.42 6.12
CA VAL A 80 -0.06 0.17 6.70
C VAL A 80 0.07 -0.87 5.59
N VAL A 81 1.22 -1.55 5.52
CA VAL A 81 1.45 -2.61 4.54
C VAL A 81 0.86 -3.90 5.09
N GLU A 82 -0.24 -4.36 4.49
CA GLU A 82 -0.91 -5.58 4.92
C GLU A 82 -1.15 -6.55 3.77
N ASP A 83 -0.78 -6.15 2.56
CA ASP A 83 -1.06 -6.96 1.39
C ASP A 83 0.12 -6.94 0.42
N THR A 84 0.12 -7.87 -0.52
CA THR A 84 1.16 -7.96 -1.55
C THR A 84 0.52 -7.96 -2.92
N MET A 85 1.35 -7.66 -3.92
CA MET A 85 0.91 -7.57 -5.30
C MET A 85 1.18 -8.86 -6.05
N HIS A 86 0.50 -9.04 -7.17
CA HIS A 86 0.68 -10.21 -8.01
C HIS A 86 2.15 -10.37 -8.43
N PRO A 87 2.69 -11.62 -8.50
CA PRO A 87 4.08 -11.87 -8.87
C PRO A 87 4.51 -11.27 -10.22
N ARG A 88 3.57 -11.00 -11.12
CA ARG A 88 3.90 -10.35 -12.40
C ARG A 88 4.56 -8.98 -12.25
N TYR A 89 4.41 -8.35 -11.08
CA TYR A 89 5.04 -7.05 -10.82
C TYR A 89 6.41 -7.17 -10.17
N ALA A 90 6.95 -8.38 -10.08
CA ALA A 90 8.25 -8.61 -9.44
C ALA A 90 9.34 -7.71 -10.03
N GLY A 91 10.13 -7.11 -9.15
CA GLY A 91 11.22 -6.22 -9.54
C GLY A 91 10.83 -4.76 -9.72
N GLN A 92 9.52 -4.45 -9.66
CA GLN A 92 9.05 -3.08 -9.80
C GLN A 92 8.87 -2.43 -8.43
N ASP A 93 9.09 -1.11 -8.36
CA ASP A 93 8.67 -0.34 -7.20
C ASP A 93 7.20 0.03 -7.42
N LYS A 94 6.32 -0.66 -6.70
CA LYS A 94 4.88 -0.53 -6.95
C LYS A 94 4.08 -0.76 -5.67
N ILE A 95 3.05 0.08 -5.48
CA ILE A 95 2.09 -0.04 -4.38
C ILE A 95 0.66 0.12 -4.92
N ASP A 96 -0.30 -0.46 -4.21
CA ASP A 96 -1.73 -0.29 -4.47
C ASP A 96 -2.41 0.20 -3.20
N PHE A 97 -3.16 1.29 -3.29
CA PHE A 97 -4.00 1.76 -2.18
C PHE A 97 -5.31 0.97 -2.16
N LEU A 98 -5.66 0.41 -1.01
CA LEU A 98 -6.99 -0.18 -0.81
C LEU A 98 -7.99 0.97 -0.67
N VAL A 99 -8.98 1.00 -1.56
CA VAL A 99 -9.96 2.08 -1.61
C VAL A 99 -11.38 1.51 -1.68
N PRO A 100 -12.40 2.31 -1.31
CA PRO A 100 -13.81 1.90 -1.47
C PRO A 100 -14.14 1.58 -2.93
N THR A 101 -15.17 0.76 -3.12
CA THR A 101 -15.52 0.23 -4.44
C THR A 101 -15.99 1.30 -5.43
N GLU A 102 -16.45 2.45 -4.97
CA GLU A 102 -16.80 3.57 -5.85
C GLU A 102 -15.57 4.22 -6.49
N VAL A 103 -14.38 4.02 -5.92
CA VAL A 103 -13.13 4.49 -6.52
C VAL A 103 -12.60 3.40 -7.45
N ARG A 104 -12.71 3.59 -8.75
CA ARG A 104 -12.44 2.53 -9.72
C ARG A 104 -11.07 2.57 -10.34
N ALA A 105 -10.42 3.73 -10.35
CA ALA A 105 -9.14 3.90 -11.02
C ALA A 105 -8.34 5.02 -10.36
N GLY A 106 -7.05 4.88 -10.45
CA GLY A 106 -6.10 5.91 -10.03
C GLY A 106 -4.71 5.41 -10.31
N LYS A 107 -3.85 6.31 -10.80
CA LYS A 107 -2.46 5.99 -11.05
C LYS A 107 -1.60 7.23 -10.86
N TRP A 108 -0.53 7.07 -10.11
CA TRP A 108 0.47 8.11 -9.89
C TRP A 108 1.84 7.52 -10.14
N GLU A 109 2.68 8.26 -10.83
CA GLU A 109 4.06 7.83 -11.10
C GLU A 109 5.02 8.70 -10.30
N LYS A 110 6.24 8.18 -10.09
CA LYS A 110 7.29 8.86 -9.33
C LYS A 110 6.84 9.22 -7.92
N VAL A 111 6.09 8.32 -7.31
CA VAL A 111 5.63 8.48 -5.93
C VAL A 111 6.79 8.20 -4.99
N GLN A 112 6.91 9.00 -3.95
CA GLN A 112 7.93 8.83 -2.93
C GLN A 112 7.37 7.99 -1.78
N VAL A 113 8.12 6.96 -1.39
CA VAL A 113 7.75 6.08 -0.28
C VAL A 113 8.87 6.09 0.74
N TYR A 114 8.49 6.28 2.00
CA TYR A 114 9.42 6.35 3.13
C TYR A 114 9.05 5.27 4.14
N LYS A 115 10.05 4.73 4.82
CA LYS A 115 9.84 3.82 5.94
C LYS A 115 10.32 4.45 7.23
N LYS A 116 9.83 4.00 8.38
CA LYS A 116 10.34 4.43 9.67
C LYS A 116 11.73 3.83 9.91
N GLN A 117 12.57 4.66 10.44
CA GLN A 117 13.91 4.25 10.86
C GLN A 117 13.88 3.48 12.18
#